data_81a4d0d937dfc2a9a54473473c8ccbb6
#
_entry.id   81a4d0d937dfc2a9a54473473c8ccbb6
#
_cell.length_a   1.000
_cell.length_b   1.000
_cell.length_c   1.000
_cell.angle_alpha   90.00
_cell.angle_beta   90.00
_cell.angle_gamma   90.00
#
_symmetry.space_group_name_H-M   'P 1'
#
loop_
_entity.id
_entity.type
_entity.pdbx_description
1 polymer ?
#
loop_
_entity_poly.entity_id
_entity_poly.type
_entity_poly.pdbx_seq_one_letter_code
_entity_poly.pdbx_strand_id
1 'polypeptide(L)'
;MTAARNRSVFLPVFGGMVVLSWFVLWAWSRSPYGRYVEHGTWLDPGPAAFLCSAIPGGEVLVPALIHTAGWLLMIFAMMLPTTLPLLDQFRRMTTQRADGPRLMALVVAGYVGAWTLFGLAAHGLDWLVFEAVSQTPWLAFHGWVLGAAVMAGAGLFQFSALKHHCLEKCRTPLSFIMEHWSGRAHRRQAFLLGVHHGAFCVGCCWALMLLMFVVGTGSIGWMLALGAIMAIEKNLPWGRQLSTPLGVFLLAVAGVTVMVNTMPTTG
;
A
#
# COMPACT_ATOMS: atom_id res chain seq x y z
N MET A 1 -24.54 -20.41 -14.65
CA MET A 1 -23.71 -20.86 -13.51
C MET A 1 -24.40 -20.47 -12.23
N THR A 2 -24.64 -21.39 -11.30
CA THR A 2 -25.31 -21.07 -10.03
C THR A 2 -24.44 -20.16 -9.13
N ALA A 3 -25.05 -19.29 -8.34
CA ALA A 3 -24.37 -18.35 -7.43
C ALA A 3 -23.38 -19.06 -6.47
N ALA A 4 -23.70 -20.30 -6.06
CA ALA A 4 -22.84 -21.14 -5.23
C ALA A 4 -21.54 -21.54 -5.96
N ARG A 5 -21.60 -21.92 -7.24
CA ARG A 5 -20.42 -22.30 -8.04
C ARG A 5 -19.51 -21.09 -8.33
N ASN A 6 -20.07 -19.90 -8.44
CA ASN A 6 -19.28 -18.69 -8.64
C ASN A 6 -18.51 -18.29 -7.36
N ARG A 7 -19.09 -18.56 -6.17
CA ARG A 7 -18.40 -18.33 -4.88
C ARG A 7 -17.30 -19.35 -4.63
N SER A 8 -17.50 -20.61 -5.02
CA SER A 8 -16.52 -21.69 -4.83
C SER A 8 -15.25 -21.51 -5.65
N VAL A 9 -15.29 -20.73 -6.74
CA VAL A 9 -14.11 -20.42 -7.57
C VAL A 9 -13.46 -19.08 -7.17
N PHE A 10 -14.28 -18.06 -6.86
CA PHE A 10 -13.78 -16.72 -6.56
C PHE A 10 -12.85 -16.66 -5.33
N LEU A 11 -13.27 -17.24 -4.20
CA LEU A 11 -12.48 -17.19 -2.97
C LEU A 11 -11.13 -17.93 -3.07
N PRO A 12 -11.06 -19.15 -3.63
CA PRO A 12 -9.78 -19.82 -3.84
C PRO A 12 -8.83 -19.07 -4.80
N VAL A 13 -9.36 -18.53 -5.89
CA VAL A 13 -8.54 -17.74 -6.85
C VAL A 13 -8.01 -16.47 -6.18
N PHE A 14 -8.89 -15.76 -5.49
CA PHE A 14 -8.50 -14.56 -4.77
C PHE A 14 -7.47 -14.86 -3.65
N GLY A 15 -7.75 -15.86 -2.83
CA GLY A 15 -6.83 -16.30 -1.76
C GLY A 15 -5.50 -16.80 -2.32
N GLY A 16 -5.54 -17.58 -3.40
CA GLY A 16 -4.35 -18.06 -4.10
C GLY A 16 -3.47 -16.92 -4.63
N MET A 17 -4.09 -15.88 -5.19
CA MET A 17 -3.37 -14.68 -5.65
C MET A 17 -2.69 -13.95 -4.48
N VAL A 18 -3.37 -13.81 -3.35
CA VAL A 18 -2.81 -13.18 -2.14
C VAL A 18 -1.63 -13.99 -1.60
N VAL A 19 -1.80 -15.30 -1.45
CA VAL A 19 -0.74 -16.23 -0.99
C VAL A 19 0.44 -16.21 -1.94
N LEU A 20 0.20 -16.25 -3.25
CA LEU A 20 1.24 -16.15 -4.26
C LEU A 20 2.00 -14.82 -4.16
N SER A 21 1.31 -13.70 -3.95
CA SER A 21 1.95 -12.40 -3.78
C SER A 21 2.85 -12.36 -2.55
N TRP A 22 2.42 -12.93 -1.41
CA TRP A 22 3.26 -13.08 -0.22
C TRP A 22 4.46 -13.99 -0.46
N PHE A 23 4.26 -15.11 -1.17
CA PHE A 23 5.36 -16.02 -1.50
C PHE A 23 6.39 -15.35 -2.41
N VAL A 24 5.94 -14.63 -3.44
CA VAL A 24 6.84 -13.91 -4.36
C VAL A 24 7.60 -12.81 -3.61
N LEU A 25 6.96 -12.04 -2.73
CA LEU A 25 7.63 -11.03 -1.90
C LEU A 25 8.68 -11.67 -0.97
N TRP A 26 8.35 -12.80 -0.35
CA TRP A 26 9.27 -13.54 0.49
C TRP A 26 10.47 -14.08 -0.31
N ALA A 27 10.24 -14.69 -1.47
CA ALA A 27 11.30 -15.18 -2.34
C ALA A 27 12.16 -14.03 -2.87
N TRP A 28 11.54 -12.89 -3.22
CA TRP A 28 12.25 -11.71 -3.67
C TRP A 28 13.15 -11.13 -2.57
N SER A 29 12.65 -10.96 -1.35
CA SER A 29 13.43 -10.44 -0.23
C SER A 29 14.65 -11.33 0.11
N ARG A 30 14.60 -12.64 -0.22
CA ARG A 30 15.70 -13.60 -0.05
C ARG A 30 16.65 -13.68 -1.24
N SER A 31 16.32 -13.04 -2.35
CA SER A 31 17.11 -13.06 -3.58
C SER A 31 18.20 -11.98 -3.56
N PRO A 32 19.23 -12.09 -4.44
CA PRO A 32 20.21 -11.01 -4.65
C PRO A 32 19.57 -9.68 -5.08
N TYR A 33 18.34 -9.73 -5.56
CA TYR A 33 17.53 -8.57 -5.95
C TYR A 33 16.68 -8.00 -4.81
N GLY A 34 16.81 -8.53 -3.58
CA GLY A 34 16.09 -8.06 -2.40
C GLY A 34 16.32 -6.58 -2.10
N ARG A 35 17.49 -6.05 -2.43
CA ARG A 35 17.85 -4.63 -2.31
C ARG A 35 16.86 -3.69 -3.03
N TYR A 36 16.25 -4.12 -4.14
CA TYR A 36 15.29 -3.31 -4.89
C TYR A 36 13.93 -3.20 -4.22
N VAL A 37 13.68 -3.96 -3.18
CA VAL A 37 12.53 -3.82 -2.28
C VAL A 37 12.86 -2.87 -1.13
N GLU A 38 14.16 -2.61 -0.88
CA GLU A 38 14.64 -1.67 0.14
C GLU A 38 14.94 -0.31 -0.48
N HIS A 39 14.17 0.69 -0.14
CA HIS A 39 14.22 2.03 -0.76
C HIS A 39 15.52 2.82 -0.52
N GLY A 40 16.39 2.39 0.38
CA GLY A 40 17.66 3.06 0.67
C GLY A 40 18.79 2.87 -0.35
N THR A 41 18.63 1.99 -1.36
CA THR A 41 19.73 1.56 -2.24
C THR A 41 19.52 1.83 -3.73
N TRP A 42 18.64 2.76 -4.08
CA TRP A 42 18.20 3.03 -5.45
C TRP A 42 19.32 3.44 -6.41
N LEU A 43 20.34 4.11 -5.92
CA LEU A 43 21.45 4.61 -6.76
C LEU A 43 22.55 3.58 -7.02
N ASP A 44 22.50 2.44 -6.33
CA ASP A 44 23.40 1.33 -6.65
C ASP A 44 22.69 0.35 -7.60
N PRO A 45 22.98 0.37 -8.91
CA PRO A 45 22.29 -0.47 -9.87
C PRO A 45 22.53 -1.97 -9.66
N GLY A 46 23.49 -2.37 -8.83
CA GLY A 46 23.73 -3.76 -8.42
C GLY A 46 23.64 -4.75 -9.58
N PRO A 47 22.94 -5.91 -9.40
CA PRO A 47 22.81 -6.91 -10.45
C PRO A 47 22.05 -6.44 -11.69
N ALA A 48 21.26 -5.37 -11.61
CA ALA A 48 20.54 -4.80 -12.75
C ALA A 48 21.40 -3.80 -13.56
N ALA A 49 22.65 -3.53 -13.17
CA ALA A 49 23.55 -2.60 -13.85
C ALA A 49 23.63 -2.86 -15.35
N PHE A 50 23.68 -4.14 -15.73
CA PHE A 50 23.72 -4.55 -17.14
C PHE A 50 22.48 -4.11 -17.91
N LEU A 51 21.28 -4.27 -17.31
CA LEU A 51 20.02 -3.83 -17.95
C LEU A 51 19.92 -2.32 -18.00
N CYS A 52 20.39 -1.61 -16.98
CA CYS A 52 20.43 -0.17 -16.94
C CYS A 52 21.32 0.41 -18.07
N SER A 53 22.49 -0.20 -18.32
CA SER A 53 23.41 0.26 -19.38
C SER A 53 22.99 -0.14 -20.79
N ALA A 54 22.20 -1.21 -20.94
CA ALA A 54 21.79 -1.72 -22.25
C ALA A 54 20.60 -0.96 -22.88
N ILE A 55 19.85 -0.19 -22.08
CA ILE A 55 18.63 0.51 -22.51
C ILE A 55 18.84 2.01 -22.39
N PRO A 56 18.55 2.81 -23.43
CA PRO A 56 18.57 4.28 -23.32
C PRO A 56 17.63 4.76 -22.21
N GLY A 57 18.15 5.49 -21.22
CA GLY A 57 17.40 5.89 -20.03
C GLY A 57 17.12 4.77 -19.02
N GLY A 58 17.76 3.61 -19.18
CA GLY A 58 17.59 2.43 -18.32
C GLY A 58 17.96 2.68 -16.85
N GLU A 59 18.85 3.64 -16.60
CA GLU A 59 19.25 4.06 -15.24
C GLU A 59 18.08 4.56 -14.39
N VAL A 60 17.05 5.13 -15.03
CA VAL A 60 15.83 5.61 -14.35
C VAL A 60 14.68 4.63 -14.56
N LEU A 61 14.52 4.11 -15.77
CA LEU A 61 13.37 3.28 -16.15
C LEU A 61 13.40 1.91 -15.46
N VAL A 62 14.56 1.24 -15.41
CA VAL A 62 14.66 -0.12 -14.84
C VAL A 62 14.35 -0.10 -13.33
N PRO A 63 14.97 0.76 -12.49
CA PRO A 63 14.60 0.87 -11.09
C PRO A 63 13.12 1.20 -10.89
N ALA A 64 12.57 2.15 -11.66
CA ALA A 64 11.16 2.54 -11.56
C ALA A 64 10.20 1.37 -11.87
N LEU A 65 10.51 0.54 -12.88
CA LEU A 65 9.72 -0.65 -13.23
C LEU A 65 9.81 -1.72 -12.14
N ILE A 66 11.01 -1.99 -11.61
CA ILE A 66 11.22 -2.95 -10.53
C ILE A 66 10.47 -2.50 -9.28
N HIS A 67 10.57 -1.22 -8.92
CA HIS A 67 9.82 -0.65 -7.81
C HIS A 67 8.31 -0.79 -8.01
N THR A 68 7.81 -0.40 -9.19
CA THR A 68 6.38 -0.52 -9.50
C THR A 68 5.89 -1.97 -9.38
N ALA A 69 6.69 -2.94 -9.82
CA ALA A 69 6.37 -4.36 -9.67
C ALA A 69 6.31 -4.78 -8.20
N GLY A 70 7.30 -4.39 -7.38
CA GLY A 70 7.31 -4.63 -5.95
C GLY A 70 6.12 -3.97 -5.24
N TRP A 71 5.82 -2.71 -5.61
CA TRP A 71 4.66 -1.99 -5.09
C TRP A 71 3.34 -2.68 -5.42
N LEU A 72 3.17 -3.14 -6.66
CA LEU A 72 1.98 -3.92 -7.07
C LEU A 72 1.84 -5.21 -6.26
N LEU A 73 2.93 -5.96 -6.06
CA LEU A 73 2.91 -7.16 -5.22
C LEU A 73 2.48 -6.84 -3.78
N MET A 74 2.97 -5.73 -3.19
CA MET A 74 2.55 -5.28 -1.86
C MET A 74 1.06 -4.92 -1.83
N ILE A 75 0.52 -4.27 -2.87
CA ILE A 75 -0.91 -3.97 -2.96
C ILE A 75 -1.72 -5.26 -3.00
N PHE A 76 -1.33 -6.24 -3.81
CA PHE A 76 -2.01 -7.54 -3.89
C PHE A 76 -1.92 -8.32 -2.57
N ALA A 77 -0.77 -8.26 -1.88
CA ALA A 77 -0.55 -8.98 -0.64
C ALA A 77 -1.30 -8.35 0.56
N MET A 78 -1.27 -7.01 0.70
CA MET A 78 -1.70 -6.31 1.90
C MET A 78 -3.03 -5.56 1.70
N MET A 79 -3.20 -4.86 0.58
CA MET A 79 -4.32 -3.94 0.37
C MET A 79 -5.53 -4.60 -0.26
N LEU A 80 -5.32 -5.47 -1.25
CA LEU A 80 -6.42 -6.14 -1.94
C LEU A 80 -7.25 -7.04 -0.99
N PRO A 81 -6.67 -7.80 -0.04
CA PRO A 81 -7.47 -8.55 0.94
C PRO A 81 -8.41 -7.67 1.76
N THR A 82 -8.03 -6.43 2.05
CA THR A 82 -8.88 -5.52 2.83
C THR A 82 -10.12 -5.05 2.06
N THR A 83 -10.15 -5.22 0.73
CA THR A 83 -11.28 -4.84 -0.13
C THR A 83 -12.25 -6.00 -0.39
N LEU A 84 -11.97 -7.19 0.16
CA LEU A 84 -12.80 -8.39 -0.05
C LEU A 84 -14.29 -8.15 0.23
N PRO A 85 -14.72 -7.42 1.28
CA PRO A 85 -16.14 -7.16 1.52
C PRO A 85 -16.81 -6.41 0.36
N LEU A 86 -16.15 -5.42 -0.23
CA LEU A 86 -16.67 -4.68 -1.39
C LEU A 86 -16.74 -5.60 -2.62
N LEU A 87 -15.70 -6.35 -2.89
CA LEU A 87 -15.65 -7.26 -4.04
C LEU A 87 -16.70 -8.37 -3.93
N ASP A 88 -16.88 -8.98 -2.75
CA ASP A 88 -17.95 -10.00 -2.56
C ASP A 88 -19.34 -9.42 -2.73
N GLN A 89 -19.58 -8.21 -2.21
CA GLN A 89 -20.86 -7.53 -2.37
C GLN A 89 -21.13 -7.19 -3.84
N PHE A 90 -20.17 -6.60 -4.54
CA PHE A 90 -20.28 -6.29 -5.97
C PHE A 90 -20.47 -7.54 -6.82
N ARG A 91 -19.77 -8.63 -6.50
CA ARG A 91 -19.94 -9.94 -7.13
C ARG A 91 -21.37 -10.45 -6.98
N ARG A 92 -21.95 -10.37 -5.77
CA ARG A 92 -23.35 -10.80 -5.52
C ARG A 92 -24.35 -10.03 -6.38
N MET A 93 -24.16 -8.72 -6.53
CA MET A 93 -25.01 -7.85 -7.34
C MET A 93 -24.89 -8.15 -8.85
N THR A 94 -23.73 -8.66 -9.29
CA THR A 94 -23.45 -8.93 -10.71
C THR A 94 -23.52 -10.42 -11.07
N THR A 95 -23.91 -11.31 -10.14
CA THR A 95 -23.90 -12.78 -10.33
C THR A 95 -24.76 -13.24 -11.50
N GLN A 96 -25.88 -12.56 -11.79
CA GLN A 96 -26.79 -12.93 -12.89
C GLN A 96 -26.35 -12.36 -14.25
N ARG A 97 -25.28 -11.56 -14.28
CA ARG A 97 -24.79 -10.93 -15.50
C ARG A 97 -23.72 -11.80 -16.18
N ALA A 98 -23.83 -11.98 -17.48
CA ALA A 98 -22.84 -12.70 -18.28
C ALA A 98 -21.46 -11.98 -18.26
N ASP A 99 -21.45 -10.65 -18.16
CA ASP A 99 -20.26 -9.80 -18.10
C ASP A 99 -19.71 -9.58 -16.67
N GLY A 100 -20.32 -10.19 -15.65
CA GLY A 100 -19.95 -10.05 -14.24
C GLY A 100 -18.44 -10.21 -13.94
N PRO A 101 -17.77 -11.26 -14.42
CA PRO A 101 -16.31 -11.41 -14.22
C PRO A 101 -15.50 -10.27 -14.82
N ARG A 102 -15.89 -9.75 -15.98
CA ARG A 102 -15.23 -8.61 -16.62
C ARG A 102 -15.42 -7.31 -15.81
N LEU A 103 -16.63 -7.09 -15.30
CA LEU A 103 -16.91 -5.94 -14.44
C LEU A 103 -16.09 -6.02 -13.13
N MET A 104 -15.97 -7.20 -12.54
CA MET A 104 -15.11 -7.43 -11.38
C MET A 104 -13.64 -7.10 -11.68
N ALA A 105 -13.10 -7.56 -12.81
CA ALA A 105 -11.75 -7.26 -13.23
C ALA A 105 -11.54 -5.74 -13.40
N LEU A 106 -12.54 -5.01 -13.90
CA LEU A 106 -12.49 -3.54 -14.02
C LEU A 106 -12.49 -2.85 -12.66
N VAL A 107 -13.25 -3.32 -11.66
CA VAL A 107 -13.18 -2.80 -10.29
C VAL A 107 -11.79 -3.00 -9.71
N VAL A 108 -11.23 -4.20 -9.83
CA VAL A 108 -9.86 -4.48 -9.35
C VAL A 108 -8.84 -3.63 -10.09
N ALA A 109 -8.95 -3.49 -11.41
CA ALA A 109 -8.04 -2.67 -12.21
C ALA A 109 -8.10 -1.19 -11.80
N GLY A 110 -9.28 -0.63 -11.57
CA GLY A 110 -9.44 0.75 -11.07
C GLY A 110 -8.82 0.94 -9.68
N TYR A 111 -9.03 -0.03 -8.78
CA TYR A 111 -8.44 -0.02 -7.44
C TYR A 111 -6.91 -0.08 -7.48
N VAL A 112 -6.36 -1.02 -8.23
CA VAL A 112 -4.92 -1.18 -8.42
C VAL A 112 -4.34 0.07 -9.09
N GLY A 113 -5.04 0.64 -10.09
CA GLY A 113 -4.63 1.87 -10.76
C GLY A 113 -4.48 3.06 -9.81
N ALA A 114 -5.44 3.27 -8.89
CA ALA A 114 -5.35 4.32 -7.87
C ALA A 114 -4.12 4.13 -6.95
N TRP A 115 -3.87 2.90 -6.52
CA TRP A 115 -2.71 2.57 -5.70
C TRP A 115 -1.38 2.67 -6.46
N THR A 116 -1.36 2.32 -7.75
CA THR A 116 -0.18 2.48 -8.59
C THR A 116 0.19 3.95 -8.74
N LEU A 117 -0.81 4.80 -8.97
CA LEU A 117 -0.59 6.25 -9.05
C LEU A 117 -0.02 6.80 -7.74
N PHE A 118 -0.56 6.36 -6.59
CA PHE A 118 0.00 6.74 -5.29
C PHE A 118 1.43 6.22 -5.11
N GLY A 119 1.72 4.97 -5.50
CA GLY A 119 3.06 4.40 -5.40
C GLY A 119 4.09 5.14 -6.25
N LEU A 120 3.71 5.55 -7.46
CA LEU A 120 4.57 6.38 -8.31
C LEU A 120 4.83 7.77 -7.69
N ALA A 121 3.80 8.39 -7.12
CA ALA A 121 3.95 9.66 -6.40
C ALA A 121 4.84 9.52 -5.15
N ALA A 122 4.67 8.45 -4.37
CA ALA A 122 5.47 8.15 -3.21
C ALA A 122 6.94 7.90 -3.59
N HIS A 123 7.18 7.16 -4.68
CA HIS A 123 8.51 6.94 -5.20
C HIS A 123 9.19 8.23 -5.68
N GLY A 124 8.44 9.09 -6.38
CA GLY A 124 8.96 10.41 -6.77
C GLY A 124 9.30 11.28 -5.58
N LEU A 125 8.49 11.25 -4.52
CA LEU A 125 8.77 11.95 -3.27
C LEU A 125 10.01 11.39 -2.57
N ASP A 126 10.16 10.07 -2.51
CA ASP A 126 11.33 9.41 -1.93
C ASP A 126 12.63 9.83 -2.66
N TRP A 127 12.59 9.86 -3.98
CA TRP A 127 13.71 10.36 -4.79
C TRP A 127 14.03 11.83 -4.49
N LEU A 128 13.03 12.71 -4.35
CA LEU A 128 13.24 14.12 -4.00
C LEU A 128 13.84 14.27 -2.58
N VAL A 129 13.38 13.47 -1.63
CA VAL A 129 13.94 13.45 -0.27
C VAL A 129 15.38 12.99 -0.31
N PHE A 130 15.70 11.96 -1.05
CA PHE A 130 17.07 11.46 -1.22
C PHE A 130 17.99 12.55 -1.80
N GLU A 131 17.56 13.24 -2.86
CA GLU A 131 18.31 14.34 -3.46
C GLU A 131 18.56 15.48 -2.44
N ALA A 132 17.53 15.86 -1.68
CA ALA A 132 17.66 16.88 -0.63
C ALA A 132 18.65 16.45 0.47
N VAL A 133 18.62 15.17 0.86
CA VAL A 133 19.56 14.61 1.86
C VAL A 133 20.98 14.62 1.33
N SER A 134 21.19 14.23 0.06
CA SER A 134 22.54 14.20 -0.55
C SER A 134 23.18 15.60 -0.63
N GLN A 135 22.37 16.65 -0.78
CA GLN A 135 22.82 18.04 -0.83
C GLN A 135 22.96 18.70 0.55
N THR A 136 22.48 18.05 1.62
CA THR A 136 22.50 18.60 2.98
C THR A 136 23.33 17.71 3.92
N PRO A 137 24.63 17.97 4.11
CA PRO A 137 25.52 17.12 4.93
C PRO A 137 24.97 16.87 6.34
N TRP A 138 24.34 17.87 6.96
CA TRP A 138 23.73 17.70 8.28
C TRP A 138 22.65 16.61 8.28
N LEU A 139 21.81 16.58 7.26
CA LEU A 139 20.71 15.60 7.14
C LEU A 139 21.24 14.18 6.84
N ALA A 140 22.34 14.09 6.10
CA ALA A 140 23.01 12.80 5.83
C ALA A 140 23.54 12.15 7.12
N PHE A 141 24.05 12.96 8.08
CA PHE A 141 24.47 12.48 9.40
C PHE A 141 23.31 12.29 10.39
N HIS A 142 22.16 12.88 10.13
CA HIS A 142 20.99 12.85 11.03
C HIS A 142 19.78 12.19 10.35
N GLY A 143 19.99 11.13 9.58
CA GLY A 143 18.89 10.40 8.87
C GLY A 143 17.76 9.93 9.80
N TRP A 144 18.04 9.74 11.11
CA TRP A 144 17.03 9.43 12.11
C TRP A 144 15.93 10.51 12.22
N VAL A 145 16.23 11.77 11.86
CA VAL A 145 15.25 12.88 11.86
C VAL A 145 14.12 12.59 10.87
N LEU A 146 14.46 12.09 9.68
CA LEU A 146 13.46 11.73 8.67
C LEU A 146 12.58 10.57 9.15
N GLY A 147 13.19 9.54 9.73
CA GLY A 147 12.47 8.43 10.32
C GLY A 147 11.51 8.88 11.43
N ALA A 148 11.98 9.72 12.35
CA ALA A 148 11.16 10.28 13.42
C ALA A 148 10.03 11.17 12.86
N ALA A 149 10.30 11.98 11.84
CA ALA A 149 9.30 12.85 11.21
C ALA A 149 8.20 12.03 10.51
N VAL A 150 8.55 10.98 9.79
CA VAL A 150 7.56 10.09 9.14
C VAL A 150 6.72 9.34 10.19
N MET A 151 7.35 8.83 11.25
CA MET A 151 6.62 8.17 12.35
C MET A 151 5.69 9.14 13.08
N ALA A 152 6.15 10.36 13.38
CA ALA A 152 5.32 11.39 14.00
C ALA A 152 4.17 11.80 13.09
N GLY A 153 4.42 12.02 11.80
CA GLY A 153 3.40 12.34 10.80
C GLY A 153 2.36 11.24 10.67
N ALA A 154 2.79 9.97 10.60
CA ALA A 154 1.89 8.83 10.58
C ALA A 154 1.08 8.70 11.87
N GLY A 155 1.70 8.97 13.03
CA GLY A 155 1.02 8.98 14.32
C GLY A 155 -0.04 10.09 14.42
N LEU A 156 0.28 11.32 14.02
CA LEU A 156 -0.66 12.45 13.98
C LEU A 156 -1.82 12.17 13.01
N PHE A 157 -1.51 11.58 11.86
CA PHE A 157 -2.52 11.24 10.87
C PHE A 157 -3.59 10.27 11.41
N GLN A 158 -3.25 9.40 12.39
CA GLN A 158 -4.23 8.50 13.00
C GLN A 158 -5.42 9.23 13.63
N PHE A 159 -5.23 10.48 14.07
CA PHE A 159 -6.26 11.32 14.70
C PHE A 159 -6.98 12.24 13.68
N SER A 160 -6.56 12.24 12.42
CA SER A 160 -7.09 13.17 11.43
C SER A 160 -8.52 12.85 11.01
N ALA A 161 -9.33 13.90 10.81
CA ALA A 161 -10.68 13.78 10.26
C ALA A 161 -10.68 13.14 8.87
N LEU A 162 -9.63 13.39 8.06
CA LEU A 162 -9.47 12.81 6.73
C LEU A 162 -9.35 11.29 6.80
N LYS A 163 -8.49 10.76 7.69
CA LYS A 163 -8.38 9.30 7.90
C LYS A 163 -9.73 8.71 8.25
N HIS A 164 -10.41 9.28 9.24
CA HIS A 164 -11.68 8.73 9.72
C HIS A 164 -12.77 8.79 8.65
N HIS A 165 -12.85 9.87 7.88
CA HIS A 165 -13.78 9.98 6.76
C HIS A 165 -13.52 8.93 5.68
N CYS A 166 -12.26 8.78 5.25
CA CYS A 166 -11.89 7.79 4.25
C CYS A 166 -12.09 6.35 4.75
N LEU A 167 -11.76 6.09 6.02
CA LEU A 167 -11.94 4.78 6.64
C LEU A 167 -13.43 4.38 6.68
N GLU A 168 -14.33 5.32 7.00
CA GLU A 168 -15.78 5.07 7.01
C GLU A 168 -16.29 4.61 5.64
N LYS A 169 -15.87 5.27 4.56
CA LYS A 169 -16.22 4.87 3.19
C LYS A 169 -15.70 3.47 2.84
N CYS A 170 -14.53 3.08 3.33
CA CYS A 170 -14.00 1.72 3.14
C CYS A 170 -14.77 0.66 3.94
N ARG A 171 -15.37 1.02 5.08
CA ARG A 171 -16.10 0.12 5.99
C ARG A 171 -17.57 -0.08 5.62
N THR A 172 -18.12 0.74 4.74
CA THR A 172 -19.53 0.68 4.30
C THR A 172 -19.66 0.30 2.82
N PRO A 173 -19.26 -0.93 2.43
CA PRO A 173 -19.14 -1.30 1.02
C PRO A 173 -20.48 -1.26 0.27
N LEU A 174 -21.60 -1.62 0.91
CA LEU A 174 -22.91 -1.62 0.25
C LEU A 174 -23.36 -0.21 -0.10
N SER A 175 -23.32 0.73 0.87
CA SER A 175 -23.71 2.12 0.59
C SER A 175 -22.78 2.77 -0.43
N PHE A 176 -21.48 2.44 -0.36
CA PHE A 176 -20.50 2.90 -1.32
C PHE A 176 -20.82 2.45 -2.75
N ILE A 177 -21.16 1.15 -2.94
CA ILE A 177 -21.57 0.63 -4.26
C ILE A 177 -22.85 1.33 -4.73
N MET A 178 -23.88 1.47 -3.88
CA MET A 178 -25.14 2.10 -4.27
C MET A 178 -24.98 3.57 -4.66
N GLU A 179 -24.05 4.29 -4.05
CA GLU A 179 -23.71 5.67 -4.37
C GLU A 179 -23.04 5.80 -5.77
N HIS A 180 -22.23 4.82 -6.16
CA HIS A 180 -21.39 4.89 -7.36
C HIS A 180 -21.84 4.00 -8.52
N TRP A 181 -22.85 3.13 -8.29
CA TRP A 181 -23.34 2.16 -9.28
C TRP A 181 -24.80 2.39 -9.62
N SER A 182 -25.07 3.03 -10.74
CA SER A 182 -26.44 3.29 -11.23
C SER A 182 -26.93 2.27 -12.26
N GLY A 183 -26.09 1.33 -12.66
CA GLY A 183 -26.45 0.35 -13.70
C GLY A 183 -26.47 0.89 -15.14
N ARG A 184 -26.00 2.12 -15.37
CA ARG A 184 -25.77 2.70 -16.70
C ARG A 184 -24.27 2.64 -17.01
N ALA A 185 -23.87 2.59 -18.28
CA ALA A 185 -22.45 2.56 -18.68
C ALA A 185 -21.57 1.62 -17.81
N HIS A 186 -21.99 0.37 -17.64
CA HIS A 186 -21.52 -0.62 -16.67
C HIS A 186 -19.99 -0.73 -16.57
N ARG A 187 -19.29 -0.75 -17.70
CA ARG A 187 -17.81 -0.89 -17.71
C ARG A 187 -17.10 0.29 -17.08
N ARG A 188 -17.49 1.52 -17.49
CA ARG A 188 -16.92 2.74 -16.95
C ARG A 188 -17.22 2.89 -15.45
N GLN A 189 -18.45 2.60 -15.05
CA GLN A 189 -18.83 2.67 -13.64
C GLN A 189 -18.10 1.63 -12.78
N ALA A 190 -17.91 0.40 -13.27
CA ALA A 190 -17.12 -0.61 -12.56
C ALA A 190 -15.67 -0.15 -12.36
N PHE A 191 -15.03 0.38 -13.39
CA PHE A 191 -13.69 0.93 -13.28
C PHE A 191 -13.63 2.12 -12.30
N LEU A 192 -14.52 3.08 -12.43
CA LEU A 192 -14.58 4.25 -11.55
C LEU A 192 -14.92 3.88 -10.11
N LEU A 193 -15.78 2.88 -9.88
CA LEU A 193 -16.04 2.33 -8.54
C LEU A 193 -14.73 1.85 -7.89
N GLY A 194 -13.90 1.14 -8.66
CA GLY A 194 -12.58 0.71 -8.21
C GLY A 194 -11.64 1.88 -7.93
N VAL A 195 -11.59 2.88 -8.81
CA VAL A 195 -10.76 4.09 -8.64
C VAL A 195 -11.17 4.85 -7.38
N HIS A 196 -12.45 5.13 -7.19
CA HIS A 196 -12.94 5.85 -6.02
C HIS A 196 -12.68 5.08 -4.73
N HIS A 197 -12.95 3.76 -4.73
CA HIS A 197 -12.64 2.94 -3.55
C HIS A 197 -11.13 2.91 -3.25
N GLY A 198 -10.30 2.80 -4.29
CA GLY A 198 -8.84 2.90 -4.18
C GLY A 198 -8.39 4.24 -3.61
N ALA A 199 -8.96 5.35 -4.07
CA ALA A 199 -8.66 6.69 -3.55
C ALA A 199 -9.00 6.83 -2.06
N PHE A 200 -10.18 6.36 -1.62
CA PHE A 200 -10.53 6.34 -0.19
C PHE A 200 -9.64 5.39 0.62
N CYS A 201 -9.26 4.25 0.03
CA CYS A 201 -8.34 3.30 0.65
C CYS A 201 -6.94 3.92 0.83
N VAL A 202 -6.40 4.59 -0.18
CA VAL A 202 -5.18 5.39 -0.06
C VAL A 202 -5.37 6.44 1.04
N GLY A 203 -6.45 7.23 0.96
CA GLY A 203 -6.75 8.29 1.91
C GLY A 203 -6.82 7.83 3.38
N CYS A 204 -7.21 6.59 3.67
CA CYS A 204 -7.27 6.10 5.06
C CYS A 204 -5.95 5.50 5.57
N CYS A 205 -5.04 5.04 4.70
CA CYS A 205 -3.86 4.28 5.14
C CYS A 205 -2.52 4.69 4.49
N TRP A 206 -2.48 5.74 3.65
CA TRP A 206 -1.26 6.20 2.99
C TRP A 206 -0.09 6.41 3.97
N ALA A 207 -0.36 6.99 5.14
CA ALA A 207 0.67 7.27 6.13
C ALA A 207 1.28 5.99 6.73
N LEU A 208 0.48 4.95 6.93
CA LEU A 208 0.98 3.63 7.36
C LEU A 208 1.77 2.93 6.25
N MET A 209 1.38 3.15 4.99
CA MET A 209 2.15 2.63 3.85
C MET A 209 3.50 3.34 3.71
N LEU A 210 3.58 4.64 4.00
CA LEU A 210 4.86 5.36 4.00
C LEU A 210 5.81 4.91 5.13
N LEU A 211 5.31 4.37 6.24
CA LEU A 211 6.17 3.77 7.27
C LEU A 211 7.03 2.62 6.73
N MET A 212 6.59 1.96 5.66
CA MET A 212 7.39 0.90 5.01
C MET A 212 8.72 1.42 4.48
N PHE A 213 8.79 2.70 4.06
CA PHE A 213 10.03 3.33 3.61
C PHE A 213 11.02 3.55 4.75
N VAL A 214 10.52 3.75 5.98
CA VAL A 214 11.36 3.97 7.17
C VAL A 214 11.82 2.66 7.79
N VAL A 215 10.93 1.68 7.86
CA VAL A 215 11.19 0.40 8.55
C VAL A 215 11.90 -0.60 7.63
N GLY A 216 11.92 -0.32 6.33
CA GLY A 216 12.43 -1.19 5.28
C GLY A 216 11.33 -2.10 4.70
N THR A 217 11.12 -1.97 3.41
CA THR A 217 10.13 -2.77 2.66
C THR A 217 10.52 -4.23 2.52
N GLY A 218 11.80 -4.58 2.76
CA GLY A 218 12.28 -5.96 2.79
C GLY A 218 11.87 -6.75 4.05
N SER A 219 11.37 -6.08 5.09
CA SER A 219 10.95 -6.75 6.32
C SER A 219 9.51 -7.28 6.23
N ILE A 220 9.38 -8.56 5.86
CA ILE A 220 8.07 -9.25 5.78
C ILE A 220 7.30 -9.19 7.10
N GLY A 221 7.99 -9.25 8.24
CA GLY A 221 7.36 -9.15 9.55
C GLY A 221 6.63 -7.82 9.74
N TRP A 222 7.25 -6.70 9.37
CA TRP A 222 6.61 -5.38 9.41
C TRP A 222 5.49 -5.25 8.38
N MET A 223 5.66 -5.79 7.18
CA MET A 223 4.60 -5.83 6.18
C MET A 223 3.36 -6.57 6.70
N LEU A 224 3.57 -7.74 7.33
CA LEU A 224 2.47 -8.51 7.93
C LEU A 224 1.80 -7.73 9.07
N ALA A 225 2.58 -7.11 9.96
CA ALA A 225 2.04 -6.33 11.08
C ALA A 225 1.21 -5.13 10.59
N LEU A 226 1.74 -4.32 9.68
CA LEU A 226 1.02 -3.18 9.12
C LEU A 226 -0.19 -3.62 8.29
N GLY A 227 -0.06 -4.68 7.48
CA GLY A 227 -1.16 -5.26 6.73
C GLY A 227 -2.29 -5.76 7.63
N ALA A 228 -1.95 -6.44 8.74
CA ALA A 228 -2.91 -6.89 9.73
C ALA A 228 -3.61 -5.72 10.42
N ILE A 229 -2.87 -4.69 10.83
CA ILE A 229 -3.43 -3.47 11.43
C ILE A 229 -4.46 -2.83 10.47
N MET A 230 -4.08 -2.62 9.21
CA MET A 230 -4.98 -2.03 8.22
C MET A 230 -6.19 -2.91 7.91
N ALA A 231 -6.02 -4.23 7.90
CA ALA A 231 -7.13 -5.18 7.72
C ALA A 231 -8.09 -5.14 8.90
N ILE A 232 -7.57 -5.06 10.15
CA ILE A 232 -8.37 -4.92 11.37
C ILE A 232 -9.15 -3.61 11.35
N GLU A 233 -8.48 -2.49 11.08
CA GLU A 233 -9.14 -1.16 11.04
C GLU A 233 -10.31 -1.14 10.06
N LYS A 234 -10.18 -1.80 8.89
CA LYS A 234 -11.19 -1.77 7.83
C LYS A 234 -12.31 -2.79 8.02
N ASN A 235 -12.01 -3.99 8.49
CA ASN A 235 -12.94 -5.11 8.41
C ASN A 235 -13.57 -5.50 9.75
N LEU A 236 -12.96 -5.15 10.90
CA LEU A 236 -13.52 -5.49 12.21
C LEU A 236 -14.44 -4.39 12.75
N PRO A 237 -15.54 -4.73 13.46
CA PRO A 237 -16.47 -3.73 14.00
C PRO A 237 -15.79 -2.71 14.90
N TRP A 238 -14.87 -3.15 15.76
CA TRP A 238 -14.10 -2.32 16.69
C TRP A 238 -12.81 -1.74 16.08
N GLY A 239 -12.48 -2.10 14.84
CA GLY A 239 -11.21 -1.75 14.17
C GLY A 239 -10.90 -0.25 14.18
N ARG A 240 -11.94 0.61 14.08
CA ARG A 240 -11.76 2.08 14.16
C ARG A 240 -11.11 2.53 15.49
N GLN A 241 -11.33 1.80 16.58
CA GLN A 241 -10.76 2.14 17.89
C GLN A 241 -9.24 1.91 17.91
N LEU A 242 -8.70 1.11 17.00
CA LEU A 242 -7.26 0.83 16.91
C LEU A 242 -6.45 2.05 16.46
N SER A 243 -7.05 3.00 15.74
CA SER A 243 -6.35 4.19 15.24
C SER A 243 -5.75 5.03 16.39
N THR A 244 -6.48 5.20 17.50
CA THR A 244 -6.00 6.00 18.65
C THR A 244 -4.77 5.38 19.33
N PRO A 245 -4.79 4.11 19.81
CA PRO A 245 -3.61 3.51 20.43
C PRO A 245 -2.43 3.39 19.44
N LEU A 246 -2.68 3.13 18.16
CA LEU A 246 -1.65 3.11 17.15
C LEU A 246 -1.00 4.49 16.97
N GLY A 247 -1.81 5.56 16.93
CA GLY A 247 -1.31 6.93 16.85
C GLY A 247 -0.42 7.30 18.03
N VAL A 248 -0.87 6.99 19.26
CA VAL A 248 -0.08 7.20 20.47
C VAL A 248 1.23 6.41 20.44
N PHE A 249 1.18 5.14 20.04
CA PHE A 249 2.36 4.30 19.93
C PHE A 249 3.38 4.88 18.95
N LEU A 250 2.97 5.28 17.75
CA LEU A 250 3.86 5.87 16.74
C LEU A 250 4.47 7.18 17.22
N LEU A 251 3.71 8.04 17.89
CA LEU A 251 4.21 9.28 18.48
C LEU A 251 5.21 9.00 19.61
N ALA A 252 4.95 8.00 20.45
CA ALA A 252 5.89 7.59 21.49
C ALA A 252 7.21 7.07 20.89
N VAL A 253 7.15 6.23 19.85
CA VAL A 253 8.35 5.73 19.16
C VAL A 253 9.12 6.89 18.52
N ALA A 254 8.45 7.83 17.86
CA ALA A 254 9.08 9.02 17.31
C ALA A 254 9.77 9.85 18.41
N GLY A 255 9.11 10.08 19.54
CA GLY A 255 9.67 10.79 20.69
C GLY A 255 10.91 10.11 21.28
N VAL A 256 10.86 8.79 21.46
CA VAL A 256 12.01 7.98 21.94
C VAL A 256 13.16 8.06 20.93
N THR A 257 12.89 7.99 19.63
CA THR A 257 13.93 8.13 18.59
C THR A 257 14.64 9.49 18.71
N VAL A 258 13.88 10.57 18.91
CA VAL A 258 14.46 11.91 19.11
C VAL A 258 15.30 11.95 20.39
N MET A 259 14.76 11.47 21.53
CA MET A 259 15.46 11.48 22.82
C MET A 259 16.79 10.75 22.76
N VAL A 260 16.79 9.52 22.23
CA VAL A 260 18.01 8.69 22.17
C VAL A 260 19.09 9.33 21.31
N ASN A 261 18.73 10.00 20.21
CA ASN A 261 19.69 10.58 19.28
C ASN A 261 20.12 12.02 19.65
N THR A 262 19.42 12.68 20.59
CA THR A 262 19.76 14.03 21.06
C THR A 262 20.46 14.02 22.43
N MET A 263 20.40 12.93 23.19
CA MET A 263 21.13 12.82 24.45
C MET A 263 22.63 12.74 24.18
N PRO A 264 23.46 13.56 24.86
CA PRO A 264 24.91 13.42 24.79
C PRO A 264 25.28 12.04 25.31
N THR A 265 26.03 11.26 24.51
CA THR A 265 26.65 10.03 24.98
C THR A 265 27.61 10.38 26.10
N THR A 266 27.17 10.20 27.36
CA THR A 266 28.08 10.26 28.53
C THR A 266 28.96 9.01 28.46
N GLY A 267 30.07 9.14 27.76
CA GLY A 267 31.16 8.19 27.69
C GLY A 267 32.42 8.82 28.23
#